data_b66bfc70075fe08b5ceaacd47b79a469
#
_entry.id   b66bfc70075fe08b5ceaacd47b79a469
#
_cell.length_a   1.000
_cell.length_b   1.000
_cell.length_c   1.000
_cell.angle_alpha   90.00
_cell.angle_beta   90.00
_cell.angle_gamma   90.00
#
_symmetry.space_group_name_H-M   'P 1'
#
loop_
_entity.id
_entity.type
_entity.pdbx_description
1 polymer ?
#
loop_
_entity_poly.entity_id
_entity_poly.type
_entity_poly.pdbx_seq_one_letter_code
_entity_poly.pdbx_strand_id
1 'polypeptide(L)'
;MMRATALTRVFLAVLFLSVCLSKAYCDELWRAEFDDTCAKTTDVMTLSTDELRALIGRCERLQKVIEQQDETVRKVFLKRLQLCKNLYIYVLEAKDNDKAGK
;
A
#
# COMPACT_ATOMS: atom_id res chain seq x y z
N MET A 1 -22.66 -27.77 -28.73
CA MET A 1 -22.44 -26.41 -29.15
C MET A 1 -23.14 -25.37 -28.28
N MET A 2 -24.41 -25.59 -27.93
CA MET A 2 -25.11 -24.65 -27.05
C MET A 2 -24.49 -24.53 -25.65
N ARG A 3 -23.89 -25.61 -25.13
CA ARG A 3 -23.24 -25.61 -23.81
C ARG A 3 -22.00 -24.74 -23.78
N ALA A 4 -21.21 -24.68 -24.86
CA ALA A 4 -20.02 -23.86 -24.95
C ALA A 4 -20.34 -22.36 -24.97
N THR A 5 -21.44 -22.01 -25.67
CA THR A 5 -21.88 -20.60 -25.74
C THR A 5 -22.41 -20.11 -24.38
N ALA A 6 -23.15 -20.96 -23.65
CA ALA A 6 -23.65 -20.61 -22.33
C ALA A 6 -22.53 -20.47 -21.31
N LEU A 7 -21.52 -21.33 -21.36
CA LEU A 7 -20.36 -21.26 -20.50
C LEU A 7 -19.54 -20.00 -20.76
N THR A 8 -19.39 -19.63 -22.04
CA THR A 8 -18.67 -18.41 -22.42
C THR A 8 -19.37 -17.16 -21.89
N ARG A 9 -20.70 -17.13 -21.96
CA ARG A 9 -21.49 -16.00 -21.44
C ARG A 9 -21.38 -15.89 -19.93
N VAL A 10 -21.48 -16.99 -19.22
CA VAL A 10 -21.34 -17.04 -17.78
C VAL A 10 -19.93 -16.59 -17.36
N PHE A 11 -18.92 -17.05 -18.09
CA PHE A 11 -17.53 -16.68 -17.82
C PHE A 11 -17.31 -15.19 -18.02
N LEU A 12 -17.84 -14.60 -19.09
CA LEU A 12 -17.75 -13.16 -19.34
C LEU A 12 -18.47 -12.35 -18.26
N ALA A 13 -19.65 -12.80 -17.82
CA ALA A 13 -20.40 -12.15 -16.75
C ALA A 13 -19.62 -12.19 -15.42
N VAL A 14 -19.00 -13.31 -15.11
CA VAL A 14 -18.19 -13.47 -13.90
C VAL A 14 -16.95 -12.56 -13.98
N LEU A 15 -16.29 -12.48 -15.12
CA LEU A 15 -15.15 -11.59 -15.33
C LEU A 15 -15.56 -10.13 -15.16
N PHE A 16 -16.71 -9.74 -15.71
CA PHE A 16 -17.21 -8.37 -15.58
C PHE A 16 -17.51 -8.02 -14.12
N LEU A 17 -18.15 -8.93 -13.40
CA LEU A 17 -18.43 -8.76 -11.97
C LEU A 17 -17.14 -8.67 -11.16
N SER A 18 -16.13 -9.46 -11.51
CA SER A 18 -14.82 -9.42 -10.85
C SER A 18 -14.14 -8.06 -11.03
N VAL A 19 -14.23 -7.46 -12.20
CA VAL A 19 -13.67 -6.13 -12.47
C VAL A 19 -14.41 -5.06 -11.65
N CYS A 20 -15.74 -5.13 -11.55
CA CYS A 20 -16.53 -4.20 -10.75
C CYS A 20 -16.24 -4.33 -9.26
N LEU A 21 -16.10 -5.56 -8.77
CA LEU A 21 -15.75 -5.83 -7.39
C LEU A 21 -14.32 -5.41 -7.06
N SER A 22 -13.41 -5.45 -8.05
CA SER A 22 -12.00 -5.13 -7.81
C SER A 22 -11.76 -3.66 -7.50
N LYS A 23 -12.61 -2.73 -7.95
CA LYS A 23 -12.46 -1.31 -7.58
C LYS A 23 -12.75 -1.07 -6.11
N ALA A 24 -13.89 -1.52 -5.60
CA ALA A 24 -14.21 -1.40 -4.19
C ALA A 24 -13.25 -2.21 -3.32
N TYR A 25 -12.87 -3.38 -3.80
CA TYR A 25 -11.94 -4.25 -3.10
C TYR A 25 -10.54 -3.64 -3.06
N CYS A 26 -10.09 -3.00 -4.14
CA CYS A 26 -8.80 -2.31 -4.18
C CYS A 26 -8.77 -1.12 -3.23
N ASP A 27 -9.87 -0.38 -3.08
CA ASP A 27 -9.95 0.73 -2.13
C ASP A 27 -9.79 0.24 -0.69
N GLU A 28 -10.43 -0.87 -0.34
CA GLU A 28 -10.28 -1.48 0.98
C GLU A 28 -8.88 -2.05 1.18
N LEU A 29 -8.30 -2.66 0.13
CA LEU A 29 -6.97 -3.26 0.20
C LEU A 29 -5.89 -2.21 0.43
N TRP A 30 -5.93 -1.10 -0.27
CA TRP A 30 -4.89 -0.10 -0.08
C TRP A 30 -5.01 0.59 1.28
N ARG A 31 -6.22 0.76 1.80
CA ARG A 31 -6.42 1.30 3.16
C ARG A 31 -5.90 0.34 4.22
N ALA A 32 -6.18 -0.94 4.06
CA ALA A 32 -5.67 -1.97 4.96
C ALA A 32 -4.14 -2.04 4.89
N GLU A 33 -3.58 -1.95 3.70
CA GLU A 33 -2.13 -1.93 3.51
C GLU A 33 -1.51 -0.67 4.12
N PHE A 34 -2.18 0.48 3.98
CA PHE A 34 -1.77 1.72 4.61
C PHE A 34 -1.70 1.57 6.13
N ASP A 35 -2.77 1.06 6.73
CA ASP A 35 -2.82 0.84 8.17
C ASP A 35 -1.74 -0.11 8.64
N ASP A 36 -1.53 -1.21 7.91
CA ASP A 36 -0.51 -2.20 8.24
C ASP A 36 0.90 -1.62 8.09
N THR A 37 1.15 -0.88 7.02
CA THR A 37 2.45 -0.28 6.75
C THR A 37 2.80 0.75 7.81
N CYS A 38 1.87 1.60 8.21
CA CYS A 38 2.12 2.66 9.18
C CYS A 38 1.96 2.18 10.64
N ALA A 39 1.40 0.98 10.86
CA ALA A 39 1.31 0.41 12.21
C ALA A 39 2.68 0.10 12.80
N LYS A 40 3.68 -0.12 11.95
CA LYS A 40 5.05 -0.42 12.39
C LYS A 40 5.75 0.79 13.02
N THR A 41 5.15 1.97 12.95
CA THR A 41 5.71 3.18 13.60
C THR A 41 5.79 3.03 15.12
N THR A 42 4.91 2.24 15.73
CA THR A 42 4.94 1.98 17.17
C THR A 42 6.22 1.25 17.61
N ASP A 43 6.73 0.36 16.77
CA ASP A 43 7.92 -0.46 17.08
C ASP A 43 9.10 -0.11 16.17
N VAL A 44 9.11 1.10 15.64
CA VAL A 44 10.06 1.51 14.60
C VAL A 44 11.52 1.35 15.02
N MET A 45 11.82 1.53 16.30
CA MET A 45 13.20 1.41 16.79
C MET A 45 13.70 -0.04 16.83
N THR A 46 12.80 -1.01 16.84
CA THR A 46 13.15 -2.43 16.86
C THR A 46 13.34 -3.01 15.45
N LEU A 47 12.98 -2.25 14.41
CA LEU A 47 13.04 -2.72 13.02
C LEU A 47 14.48 -2.69 12.51
N SER A 48 14.84 -3.70 11.72
CA SER A 48 16.14 -3.73 11.05
C SER A 48 16.18 -2.71 9.90
N THR A 49 17.38 -2.38 9.43
CA THR A 49 17.55 -1.49 8.28
C THR A 49 16.86 -2.04 7.04
N ASP A 50 16.91 -3.35 6.83
CA ASP A 50 16.26 -4.00 5.70
C ASP A 50 14.74 -3.90 5.80
N GLU A 51 14.18 -4.09 6.99
CA GLU A 51 12.74 -3.93 7.24
C GLU A 51 12.31 -2.48 7.01
N LEU A 52 13.10 -1.51 7.45
CA LEU A 52 12.82 -0.10 7.24
C LEU A 52 12.82 0.26 5.75
N ARG A 53 13.82 -0.24 5.00
CA ARG A 53 13.86 -0.02 3.54
C ARG A 53 12.66 -0.63 2.84
N ALA A 54 12.25 -1.82 3.26
CA ALA A 54 11.06 -2.48 2.70
C ALA A 54 9.80 -1.67 2.98
N LEU A 55 9.66 -1.13 4.20
CA LEU A 55 8.51 -0.29 4.57
C LEU A 55 8.49 1.01 3.80
N ILE A 56 9.63 1.64 3.59
CA ILE A 56 9.73 2.87 2.78
C ILE A 56 9.30 2.57 1.35
N GLY A 57 9.71 1.44 0.79
CA GLY A 57 9.27 1.01 -0.55
C GLY A 57 7.76 0.81 -0.61
N ARG A 58 7.17 0.22 0.43
CA ARG A 58 5.72 0.07 0.51
C ARG A 58 5.02 1.42 0.56
N CYS A 59 5.57 2.37 1.32
CA CYS A 59 5.03 3.74 1.37
C CYS A 59 5.04 4.39 -0.02
N GLU A 60 6.11 4.21 -0.77
CA GLU A 60 6.21 4.77 -2.12
C GLU A 60 5.17 4.18 -3.07
N ARG A 61 4.92 2.87 -2.99
CA ARG A 61 3.87 2.23 -3.79
C ARG A 61 2.48 2.71 -3.38
N LEU A 62 2.23 2.83 -2.08
CA LEU A 62 0.98 3.36 -1.56
C LEU A 62 0.74 4.80 -2.00
N GLN A 63 1.79 5.61 -2.03
CA GLN A 63 1.70 6.99 -2.49
C GLN A 63 1.11 7.07 -3.89
N LYS A 64 1.57 6.22 -4.80
CA LYS A 64 1.06 6.19 -6.18
C LYS A 64 -0.41 5.84 -6.24
N VAL A 65 -0.85 4.90 -5.42
CA VAL A 65 -2.26 4.51 -5.33
C VAL A 65 -3.10 5.65 -4.78
N ILE A 66 -2.64 6.28 -3.71
CA ILE A 66 -3.35 7.38 -3.04
C ILE A 66 -3.46 8.60 -3.96
N GLU A 67 -2.44 8.89 -4.76
CA GLU A 67 -2.44 10.01 -5.70
C GLU A 67 -3.57 9.91 -6.73
N GLN A 68 -4.11 8.72 -6.96
CA GLN A 68 -5.19 8.48 -7.91
C GLN A 68 -6.58 8.54 -7.27
N GLN A 69 -6.66 8.77 -5.96
CA GLN A 69 -7.92 8.85 -5.25
C GLN A 69 -8.53 10.26 -5.35
N ASP A 70 -9.77 10.40 -4.87
CA ASP A 70 -10.46 11.70 -4.81
C ASP A 70 -9.65 12.70 -4.01
N GLU A 71 -9.82 13.98 -4.32
CA GLU A 71 -9.03 15.06 -3.73
C GLU A 71 -9.02 15.04 -2.20
N THR A 72 -10.18 14.85 -1.58
CA THR A 72 -10.29 14.84 -0.13
C THR A 72 -9.52 13.66 0.48
N VAL A 73 -9.72 12.47 -0.07
CA VAL A 73 -9.02 11.25 0.37
C VAL A 73 -7.52 11.40 0.15
N ARG A 74 -7.15 11.88 -1.03
CA ARG A 74 -5.75 12.06 -1.41
C ARG A 74 -5.02 12.97 -0.43
N LYS A 75 -5.57 14.14 -0.13
CA LYS A 75 -4.93 15.11 0.76
C LYS A 75 -4.69 14.55 2.16
N VAL A 76 -5.71 13.89 2.72
CA VAL A 76 -5.62 13.35 4.07
C VAL A 76 -4.60 12.20 4.14
N PHE A 77 -4.72 11.25 3.22
CA PHE A 77 -3.88 10.06 3.27
C PHE A 77 -2.45 10.31 2.82
N LEU A 78 -2.22 11.23 1.88
CA LEU A 78 -0.85 11.61 1.51
C LEU A 78 -0.12 12.25 2.68
N LYS A 79 -0.78 13.12 3.43
CA LYS A 79 -0.19 13.77 4.59
C LYS A 79 0.17 12.73 5.66
N ARG A 80 -0.75 11.83 5.96
CA ARG A 80 -0.53 10.77 6.94
C ARG A 80 0.59 9.82 6.49
N LEU A 81 0.59 9.46 5.21
CA LEU A 81 1.63 8.59 4.65
C LEU A 81 3.00 9.27 4.71
N GLN A 82 3.06 10.56 4.42
CA GLN A 82 4.30 11.32 4.49
C GLN A 82 4.90 11.29 5.89
N LEU A 83 4.07 11.47 6.92
CA LEU A 83 4.53 11.41 8.31
C LEU A 83 5.08 10.03 8.65
N CYS A 84 4.37 8.99 8.26
CA CYS A 84 4.78 7.60 8.46
C CYS A 84 6.10 7.30 7.74
N LYS A 85 6.19 7.66 6.47
CA LYS A 85 7.38 7.46 5.65
C LYS A 85 8.59 8.23 6.20
N ASN A 86 8.38 9.47 6.58
CA ASN A 86 9.46 10.32 7.12
C ASN A 86 10.04 9.74 8.41
N LEU A 87 9.20 9.16 9.25
CA LEU A 87 9.67 8.50 10.47
C LEU A 87 10.56 7.30 10.14
N TYR A 88 10.15 6.48 9.18
CA TYR A 88 10.97 5.33 8.76
C TYR A 88 12.31 5.79 8.16
N ILE A 89 12.31 6.83 7.36
CA ILE A 89 13.53 7.39 6.77
C ILE A 89 14.44 7.91 7.87
N TYR A 90 13.91 8.65 8.82
CA TYR A 90 14.67 9.20 9.94
C TYR A 90 15.36 8.10 10.75
N VAL A 91 14.61 7.06 11.11
CA VAL A 91 15.17 5.95 11.88
C VAL A 91 16.22 5.18 11.07
N LEU A 92 15.94 4.97 9.77
CA LEU A 92 16.89 4.29 8.88
C LEU A 92 18.21 5.07 8.81
N GLU A 93 18.14 6.39 8.61
CA GLU A 93 19.32 7.24 8.55
C GLU A 93 20.10 7.23 9.88
N ALA A 94 19.39 7.25 11.00
CA ALA A 94 20.00 7.17 12.31
C ALA A 94 20.76 5.87 12.50
N LYS A 95 20.19 4.76 12.05
CA LYS A 95 20.83 3.44 12.16
C LYS A 95 22.02 3.31 11.21
N ASP A 96 21.91 3.83 9.99
CA ASP A 96 23.02 3.84 9.03
C ASP A 96 24.16 4.72 9.51
N ASN A 97 23.86 5.87 10.09
CA ASN A 97 24.88 6.76 10.65
C ASN A 97 25.58 6.13 11.85
N ASP A 98 24.87 5.40 12.69
CA ASP A 98 25.47 4.65 13.80
C ASP A 98 26.48 3.63 13.30
N LYS A 99 26.14 2.92 12.23
CA LYS A 99 27.04 1.93 11.62
C LYS A 99 28.27 2.62 10.99
N ALA A 100 28.05 3.76 10.35
CA ALA A 100 29.11 4.53 9.71
C ALA A 100 30.03 5.21 10.73
N GLY A 101 29.49 5.57 11.91
CA GLY A 101 30.25 6.21 12.97
C GLY A 101 31.12 5.26 13.80
N LYS A 102 31.03 3.97 13.54
CA LYS A 102 31.83 2.96 14.21
C LYS A 102 32.89 2.40 13.28
#